data_820e3a0388852d61b46e8f0a03b2bf6c
#
_entry.id   820e3a0388852d61b46e8f0a03b2bf6c
#
_cell.length_a   1.000
_cell.length_b   1.000
_cell.length_c   1.000
_cell.angle_alpha   90.00
_cell.angle_beta   90.00
_cell.angle_gamma   90.00
#
_symmetry.space_group_name_H-M   'P 1'
#
loop_
_entity.id
_entity.type
_entity.pdbx_description
1 polymer ?
#
loop_
_entity_poly.entity_id
_entity_poly.type
_entity_poly.pdbx_seq_one_letter_code
_entity_poly.pdbx_strand_id
1 'polypeptide(L)'
;MLDYFWLWSEMIVRWVHVIAGVAWIGSSFYFIALDLSLKPGKELPKEANGQAWQVHGGGFYNMVKYLVAPKKMPEELTWFKWEAYSTWISGMALMSLVYYGSASLYMIDLEVLDITQLQAVFLSLGGIVTVSYTHLRAHETSSY
;
A
#
# COMPACT_ATOMS: atom_id res chain seq x y z
N MET A 1 -8.36 -8.71 32.57
CA MET A 1 -7.63 -7.47 32.20
C MET A 1 -6.86 -7.66 30.89
N LEU A 2 -6.11 -8.77 30.70
CA LEU A 2 -5.41 -9.08 29.45
C LEU A 2 -6.36 -9.22 28.26
N ASP A 3 -7.56 -9.82 28.46
CA ASP A 3 -8.54 -10.00 27.39
C ASP A 3 -9.06 -8.67 26.85
N TYR A 4 -9.32 -7.70 27.72
CA TYR A 4 -9.71 -6.35 27.29
C TYR A 4 -8.61 -5.64 26.52
N PHE A 5 -7.35 -5.79 26.96
CA PHE A 5 -6.21 -5.21 26.23
C PHE A 5 -6.10 -5.81 24.83
N TRP A 6 -6.30 -7.14 24.70
CA TRP A 6 -6.26 -7.82 23.40
C TRP A 6 -7.35 -7.32 22.45
N LEU A 7 -8.60 -7.29 22.93
CA LEU A 7 -9.76 -6.81 22.17
C LEU A 7 -9.60 -5.35 21.70
N TRP A 8 -9.12 -4.46 22.58
CA TRP A 8 -8.87 -3.08 22.24
C TRP A 8 -7.71 -2.94 21.22
N SER A 9 -6.66 -3.70 21.37
CA SER A 9 -5.54 -3.72 20.43
C SER A 9 -5.99 -4.16 19.04
N GLU A 10 -6.77 -5.22 18.94
CA GLU A 10 -7.34 -5.69 17.69
C GLU A 10 -8.22 -4.63 17.03
N MET A 11 -9.09 -4.01 17.79
CA MET A 11 -9.99 -2.96 17.28
C MET A 11 -9.19 -1.74 16.77
N ILE A 12 -8.21 -1.26 17.53
CA ILE A 12 -7.40 -0.10 17.15
C ILE A 12 -6.60 -0.41 15.89
N VAL A 13 -5.92 -1.55 15.83
CA VAL A 13 -5.11 -1.93 14.66
C VAL A 13 -5.99 -2.12 13.42
N ARG A 14 -7.19 -2.68 13.58
CA ARG A 14 -8.18 -2.79 12.49
C ARG A 14 -8.58 -1.41 11.95
N TRP A 15 -8.85 -0.45 12.82
CA TRP A 15 -9.14 0.92 12.42
C TRP A 15 -7.96 1.57 11.69
N VAL A 16 -6.75 1.45 12.22
CA VAL A 16 -5.53 1.97 11.59
C VAL A 16 -5.35 1.36 10.19
N HIS A 17 -5.57 0.04 10.05
CA HIS A 17 -5.45 -0.64 8.77
C HIS A 17 -6.48 -0.15 7.74
N VAL A 18 -7.73 0.03 8.15
CA VAL A 18 -8.77 0.58 7.28
C VAL A 18 -8.45 2.00 6.84
N ILE A 19 -8.02 2.87 7.77
CA ILE A 19 -7.65 4.25 7.46
C ILE A 19 -6.45 4.30 6.49
N ALA A 20 -5.42 3.49 6.75
CA ALA A 20 -4.26 3.40 5.87
C ALA A 20 -4.63 2.90 4.46
N GLY A 21 -5.49 1.88 4.38
CA GLY A 21 -6.00 1.36 3.12
C GLY A 21 -6.83 2.39 2.34
N VAL A 22 -7.69 3.15 3.03
CA VAL A 22 -8.46 4.25 2.41
C VAL A 22 -7.53 5.35 1.91
N ALA A 23 -6.49 5.71 2.65
CA ALA A 23 -5.51 6.70 2.22
C ALA A 23 -4.76 6.22 0.96
N TRP A 24 -4.34 4.96 0.92
CA TRP A 24 -3.65 4.38 -0.24
C TRP A 24 -4.55 4.32 -1.48
N ILE A 25 -5.76 3.81 -1.35
CA ILE A 25 -6.74 3.77 -2.44
C ILE A 25 -7.09 5.20 -2.88
N GLY A 26 -7.29 6.12 -1.92
CA GLY A 26 -7.62 7.51 -2.18
C GLY A 26 -6.54 8.24 -2.99
N SER A 27 -5.26 8.04 -2.68
CA SER A 27 -4.16 8.60 -3.48
C SER A 27 -4.13 8.04 -4.90
N SER A 28 -4.41 6.76 -5.09
CA SER A 28 -4.50 6.13 -6.42
C SER A 28 -5.66 6.71 -7.25
N PHE A 29 -6.83 6.86 -6.68
CA PHE A 29 -7.97 7.50 -7.35
C PHE A 29 -7.72 8.97 -7.65
N TYR A 30 -7.01 9.68 -6.76
CA TYR A 30 -6.61 11.06 -7.00
C TYR A 30 -5.75 11.16 -8.27
N PHE A 31 -4.75 10.32 -8.45
CA PHE A 31 -3.90 10.33 -9.64
C PHE A 31 -4.65 9.93 -10.91
N ILE A 32 -5.63 9.01 -10.83
CA ILE A 32 -6.51 8.70 -11.96
C ILE A 32 -7.35 9.93 -12.34
N ALA A 33 -7.97 10.61 -11.38
CA ALA A 33 -8.74 11.82 -11.62
C ALA A 33 -7.86 12.96 -12.18
N LEU A 34 -6.63 13.10 -11.67
CA LEU A 34 -5.64 14.03 -12.17
C LEU A 34 -5.32 13.75 -13.65
N ASP A 35 -5.04 12.51 -14.01
CA ASP A 35 -4.74 12.10 -15.39
C ASP A 35 -5.88 12.40 -16.36
N LEU A 36 -7.11 12.15 -15.93
CA LEU A 36 -8.31 12.46 -16.73
C LEU A 36 -8.56 13.97 -16.86
N SER A 37 -8.04 14.79 -15.95
CA SER A 37 -8.23 16.25 -15.96
C SER A 37 -7.12 17.01 -16.72
N LEU A 38 -6.08 16.32 -17.18
CA LEU A 38 -4.97 16.94 -17.90
C LEU A 38 -5.42 17.62 -19.20
N LYS A 39 -4.96 18.85 -19.41
CA LYS A 39 -5.22 19.63 -20.62
C LYS A 39 -3.92 20.10 -21.24
N PRO A 40 -3.84 20.21 -22.57
CA PRO A 40 -2.70 20.84 -23.23
C PRO A 40 -2.63 22.32 -22.83
N GLY A 41 -1.43 22.86 -22.71
CA GLY A 41 -1.18 24.26 -22.37
C GLY A 41 -0.16 24.87 -23.33
N LYS A 42 -0.32 26.16 -23.63
CA LYS A 42 0.59 26.88 -24.58
C LYS A 42 1.98 27.13 -24.02
N GLU A 43 2.11 27.19 -22.70
CA GLU A 43 3.36 27.50 -21.99
C GLU A 43 4.02 26.27 -21.33
N LEU A 44 3.57 25.07 -21.71
CA LEU A 44 4.13 23.84 -21.16
C LEU A 44 5.52 23.55 -21.75
N PRO A 45 6.43 22.97 -20.94
CA PRO A 45 7.66 22.38 -21.46
C PRO A 45 7.38 21.39 -22.59
N LYS A 46 8.24 21.34 -23.61
CA LYS A 46 8.06 20.46 -24.78
C LYS A 46 7.91 18.96 -24.42
N GLU A 47 8.47 18.57 -23.28
CA GLU A 47 8.46 17.18 -22.77
C GLU A 47 7.22 16.87 -21.91
N ALA A 48 6.37 17.87 -21.60
CA ALA A 48 5.18 17.70 -20.78
C ALA A 48 4.01 17.15 -21.60
N ASN A 49 3.28 16.20 -21.03
CA ASN A 49 2.09 15.61 -21.64
C ASN A 49 0.83 16.47 -21.44
N GLY A 50 0.78 17.24 -20.36
CA GLY A 50 -0.35 18.09 -20.02
C GLY A 50 -0.25 18.70 -18.64
N GLN A 51 -1.20 19.57 -18.32
CA GLN A 51 -1.34 20.18 -16.99
C GLN A 51 -2.76 20.15 -16.48
N ALA A 52 -2.91 20.15 -15.16
CA ALA A 52 -4.18 20.33 -14.50
C ALA A 52 -4.07 21.39 -13.41
N TRP A 53 -4.97 22.36 -13.43
CA TRP A 53 -5.13 23.33 -12.35
C TRP A 53 -6.16 22.81 -11.34
N GLN A 54 -5.80 22.82 -10.08
CA GLN A 54 -6.63 22.33 -8.99
C GLN A 54 -6.72 23.36 -7.88
N VAL A 55 -7.83 23.34 -7.15
CA VAL A 55 -8.04 24.17 -5.97
C VAL A 55 -8.28 23.26 -4.77
N HIS A 56 -7.52 23.44 -3.70
CA HIS A 56 -7.73 22.72 -2.46
C HIS A 56 -7.35 23.61 -1.26
N GLY A 57 -8.21 23.67 -0.24
CA GLY A 57 -7.96 24.45 0.97
C GLY A 57 -7.70 25.95 0.73
N GLY A 58 -8.29 26.54 -0.35
CA GLY A 58 -8.06 27.92 -0.76
C GLY A 58 -6.77 28.15 -1.55
N GLY A 59 -5.93 27.13 -1.75
CA GLY A 59 -4.73 27.19 -2.58
C GLY A 59 -4.97 26.75 -4.01
N PHE A 60 -4.22 27.34 -4.94
CA PHE A 60 -4.21 26.96 -6.36
C PHE A 60 -2.97 26.14 -6.66
N TYR A 61 -3.15 24.96 -7.25
CA TYR A 61 -2.08 24.02 -7.59
C TYR A 61 -2.06 23.78 -9.08
N ASN A 62 -0.88 23.88 -9.69
CA ASN A 62 -0.67 23.50 -11.09
C ASN A 62 0.19 22.24 -11.15
N MET A 63 -0.41 21.16 -11.62
CA MET A 63 0.25 19.85 -11.75
C MET A 63 0.59 19.62 -13.22
N VAL A 64 1.88 19.44 -13.52
CA VAL A 64 2.37 19.15 -14.87
C VAL A 64 2.84 17.69 -14.92
N LYS A 65 2.31 16.92 -15.88
CA LYS A 65 2.68 15.52 -16.07
C LYS A 65 3.70 15.36 -17.18
N TYR A 66 4.75 14.60 -16.89
CA TYR A 66 5.74 14.12 -17.84
C TYR A 66 5.60 12.60 -17.99
N LEU A 67 5.70 12.09 -19.24
CA LEU A 67 5.68 10.64 -19.50
C LEU A 67 7.05 9.99 -19.30
N VAL A 68 8.10 10.77 -19.45
CA VAL A 68 9.49 10.39 -19.19
C VAL A 68 10.15 11.43 -18.30
N ALA A 69 11.19 11.05 -17.59
CA ALA A 69 11.92 11.98 -16.74
C ALA A 69 12.43 13.18 -17.54
N PRO A 70 12.09 14.43 -17.17
CA PRO A 70 12.61 15.60 -17.85
C PRO A 70 14.13 15.72 -17.66
N LYS A 71 14.82 16.35 -18.59
CA LYS A 71 16.28 16.52 -18.55
C LYS A 71 16.78 17.21 -17.29
N LYS A 72 15.98 18.09 -16.72
CA LYS A 72 16.26 18.77 -15.46
C LYS A 72 15.22 18.36 -14.43
N MET A 73 15.60 17.39 -13.59
CA MET A 73 14.78 16.96 -12.45
C MET A 73 15.00 17.89 -11.25
N PRO A 74 13.98 18.10 -10.40
CA PRO A 74 14.19 18.75 -9.11
C PRO A 74 15.05 17.87 -8.19
N GLU A 75 15.80 18.51 -7.29
CA GLU A 75 16.66 17.81 -6.32
C GLU A 75 15.84 16.96 -5.35
N GLU A 76 14.63 17.43 -4.99
CA GLU A 76 13.74 16.73 -4.07
C GLU A 76 12.50 16.23 -4.81
N LEU A 77 12.19 14.93 -4.63
CA LEU A 77 10.99 14.29 -5.13
C LEU A 77 10.17 13.74 -3.98
N THR A 78 8.89 14.08 -3.96
CA THR A 78 7.95 13.48 -3.00
C THR A 78 7.41 12.17 -3.56
N TRP A 79 7.67 11.07 -2.86
CA TRP A 79 7.22 9.75 -3.23
C TRP A 79 5.97 9.36 -2.43
N PHE A 80 4.91 8.97 -3.12
CA PHE A 80 3.69 8.40 -2.54
C PHE A 80 3.92 6.92 -2.17
N LYS A 81 4.60 6.67 -1.07
CA LYS A 81 4.99 5.33 -0.61
C LYS A 81 4.51 4.99 0.80
N TRP A 82 4.32 6.00 1.65
CA TRP A 82 3.95 5.79 3.04
C TRP A 82 2.54 5.24 3.20
N GLU A 83 1.63 5.57 2.29
CA GLU A 83 0.28 5.03 2.25
C GLU A 83 0.30 3.50 2.06
N ALA A 84 1.10 3.02 1.11
CA ALA A 84 1.28 1.59 0.87
C ALA A 84 2.00 0.90 2.03
N TYR A 85 3.08 1.50 2.56
CA TYR A 85 3.83 0.93 3.67
C TYR A 85 3.02 0.87 4.95
N SER A 86 2.26 1.93 5.30
CA SER A 86 1.41 1.91 6.49
C SER A 86 0.28 0.89 6.38
N THR A 87 -0.29 0.71 5.19
CA THR A 87 -1.28 -0.34 4.93
C THR A 87 -0.68 -1.73 5.12
N TRP A 88 0.52 -1.98 4.55
CA TRP A 88 1.18 -3.26 4.70
C TRP A 88 1.57 -3.56 6.16
N ILE A 89 2.19 -2.60 6.85
CA ILE A 89 2.63 -2.75 8.26
C ILE A 89 1.42 -3.00 9.17
N SER A 90 0.35 -2.20 9.02
CA SER A 90 -0.85 -2.37 9.83
C SER A 90 -1.59 -3.67 9.51
N GLY A 91 -1.57 -4.12 8.25
CA GLY A 91 -2.08 -5.42 7.83
C GLY A 91 -1.33 -6.60 8.46
N MET A 92 0.00 -6.54 8.48
CA MET A 92 0.84 -7.54 9.15
C MET A 92 0.61 -7.56 10.67
N ALA A 93 0.46 -6.39 11.29
CA ALA A 93 0.13 -6.29 12.71
C ALA A 93 -1.25 -6.90 13.00
N LEU A 94 -2.25 -6.60 12.18
CA LEU A 94 -3.59 -7.15 12.31
C LEU A 94 -3.61 -8.67 12.12
N MET A 95 -2.92 -9.16 11.10
CA MET A 95 -2.77 -10.60 10.86
C MET A 95 -2.11 -11.31 12.05
N SER A 96 -1.08 -10.69 12.64
CA SER A 96 -0.41 -11.25 13.82
C SER A 96 -1.34 -11.29 15.03
N LEU A 97 -2.11 -10.25 15.28
CA LEU A 97 -3.05 -10.19 16.40
C LEU A 97 -4.20 -11.19 16.24
N VAL A 98 -4.84 -11.24 15.08
CA VAL A 98 -6.05 -12.04 14.86
C VAL A 98 -5.70 -13.50 14.59
N TYR A 99 -4.83 -13.76 13.61
CA TYR A 99 -4.58 -15.12 13.14
C TYR A 99 -3.46 -15.82 13.90
N TYR A 100 -2.30 -15.15 14.08
CA TYR A 100 -1.17 -15.80 14.76
C TYR A 100 -1.37 -15.88 16.27
N GLY A 101 -2.01 -14.86 16.87
CA GLY A 101 -2.38 -14.89 18.29
C GLY A 101 -3.44 -15.95 18.65
N SER A 102 -4.25 -16.37 17.67
CA SER A 102 -5.29 -17.40 17.83
C SER A 102 -5.17 -18.49 16.76
N ALA A 103 -3.93 -18.93 16.47
CA ALA A 103 -3.63 -19.86 15.39
C ALA A 103 -4.36 -21.20 15.49
N SER A 104 -4.60 -21.69 16.72
CA SER A 104 -5.38 -22.90 16.93
C SER A 104 -6.82 -22.79 16.44
N LEU A 105 -7.38 -21.59 16.45
CA LEU A 105 -8.78 -21.37 16.07
C LEU A 105 -8.92 -21.09 14.56
N TYR A 106 -7.99 -20.34 13.98
CA TYR A 106 -8.14 -19.82 12.62
C TYR A 106 -7.26 -20.47 11.57
N MET A 107 -6.19 -21.16 11.98
CA MET A 107 -5.17 -21.66 11.05
C MET A 107 -5.04 -23.19 11.04
N ILE A 108 -5.66 -23.89 11.98
CA ILE A 108 -5.53 -25.34 12.13
C ILE A 108 -6.89 -25.99 11.95
N ASP A 109 -6.95 -26.95 11.05
CA ASP A 109 -8.04 -27.89 10.89
C ASP A 109 -7.47 -29.30 10.98
N LEU A 110 -7.77 -29.99 12.08
CA LEU A 110 -7.25 -31.33 12.37
C LEU A 110 -7.79 -32.42 11.41
N GLU A 111 -8.91 -32.14 10.73
CA GLU A 111 -9.43 -33.05 9.70
C GLU A 111 -8.66 -32.96 8.40
N VAL A 112 -8.00 -31.81 8.15
CA VAL A 112 -7.21 -31.57 6.94
C VAL A 112 -5.74 -31.87 7.16
N LEU A 113 -5.16 -31.30 8.23
CA LEU A 113 -3.74 -31.43 8.52
C LEU A 113 -3.45 -31.26 10.00
N ASP A 114 -2.87 -32.30 10.62
CA ASP A 114 -2.45 -32.25 12.03
C ASP A 114 -1.08 -31.57 12.14
N ILE A 115 -1.09 -30.25 12.39
CA ILE A 115 0.07 -29.42 12.60
C ILE A 115 -0.03 -28.59 13.88
N THR A 116 1.12 -28.24 14.44
CA THR A 116 1.17 -27.35 15.59
C THR A 116 0.94 -25.89 15.20
N GLN A 117 0.55 -25.04 16.16
CA GLN A 117 0.36 -23.60 15.95
C GLN A 117 1.60 -22.93 15.33
N LEU A 118 2.79 -23.28 15.84
CA LEU A 118 4.05 -22.75 15.31
C LEU A 118 4.29 -23.17 13.86
N GLN A 119 4.01 -24.43 13.51
CA GLN A 119 4.13 -24.90 12.14
C GLN A 119 3.17 -24.17 11.20
N ALA A 120 1.92 -23.94 11.62
CA ALA A 120 0.95 -23.18 10.84
C ALA A 120 1.41 -21.73 10.59
N VAL A 121 1.94 -21.04 11.61
CA VAL A 121 2.49 -19.70 11.49
C VAL A 121 3.70 -19.66 10.57
N PHE A 122 4.66 -20.59 10.72
CA PHE A 122 5.83 -20.66 9.86
C PHE A 122 5.47 -20.98 8.40
N LEU A 123 4.49 -21.84 8.16
CA LEU A 123 3.99 -22.13 6.81
C LEU A 123 3.40 -20.88 6.15
N SER A 124 2.60 -20.12 6.89
CA SER A 124 2.02 -18.85 6.43
C SER A 124 3.09 -17.82 6.11
N LEU A 125 4.04 -17.60 7.02
CA LEU A 125 5.16 -16.66 6.80
C LEU A 125 6.04 -17.09 5.63
N GLY A 126 6.34 -18.38 5.51
CA GLY A 126 7.09 -18.93 4.39
C GLY A 126 6.38 -18.68 3.05
N GLY A 127 5.06 -18.87 3.01
CA GLY A 127 4.24 -18.57 1.84
C GLY A 127 4.33 -17.08 1.45
N ILE A 128 4.17 -16.17 2.40
CA ILE A 128 4.25 -14.72 2.17
C ILE A 128 5.64 -14.33 1.63
N VAL A 129 6.71 -14.82 2.25
CA VAL A 129 8.09 -14.54 1.81
C VAL A 129 8.33 -15.07 0.40
N THR A 130 7.91 -16.30 0.12
CA THR A 130 8.09 -16.93 -1.20
C THR A 130 7.35 -16.15 -2.30
N VAL A 131 6.08 -15.82 -2.06
CA VAL A 131 5.27 -15.06 -3.03
C VAL A 131 5.84 -13.66 -3.24
N SER A 132 6.23 -12.97 -2.16
CA SER A 132 6.84 -11.64 -2.24
C SER A 132 8.16 -11.67 -3.02
N TYR A 133 9.01 -12.67 -2.76
CA TYR A 133 10.28 -12.82 -3.47
C TYR A 133 10.08 -13.10 -4.96
N THR A 134 9.20 -14.03 -5.33
CA THR A 134 8.92 -14.36 -6.74
C THR A 134 8.31 -13.18 -7.48
N HIS A 135 7.42 -12.41 -6.82
CA HIS A 135 6.82 -11.22 -7.40
C HIS A 135 7.84 -10.11 -7.68
N LEU A 136 8.72 -9.82 -6.72
CA LEU A 136 9.79 -8.84 -6.89
C LEU A 136 10.75 -9.23 -8.03
N ARG A 137 11.16 -10.50 -8.06
CA ARG A 137 12.07 -10.99 -9.11
C ARG A 137 11.43 -10.98 -10.51
N ALA A 138 10.12 -11.26 -10.61
CA ALA A 138 9.42 -11.18 -11.89
C ALA A 138 9.40 -9.75 -12.46
N HIS A 139 9.30 -8.73 -11.60
CA HIS A 139 9.37 -7.33 -12.02
C HIS A 139 10.76 -6.93 -12.52
N GLU A 140 11.83 -7.43 -11.92
CA GLU A 140 13.20 -7.15 -12.37
C GLU A 140 13.49 -7.74 -13.76
N THR A 141 12.96 -8.93 -14.06
CA THR A 141 13.20 -9.62 -15.34
C THR A 141 12.35 -9.07 -16.51
N SER A 142 11.28 -8.33 -16.24
CA SER A 142 10.43 -7.75 -17.30
C SER A 142 10.91 -6.37 -17.78
N SER A 143 12.01 -5.86 -17.25
CA SER A 143 12.57 -4.53 -17.57
C SER A 143 13.68 -4.57 -18.66
N TYR A 144 13.85 -5.70 -19.37
CA TYR A 144 14.79 -5.87 -20.47
C TYR A 144 14.08 -6.11 -21.79
#